data_0f3eb0aba7e6baf55b56bc40c0f0e6ad
#
_entry.id   0f3eb0aba7e6baf55b56bc40c0f0e6ad
#
_cell.length_a   1.000
_cell.length_b   1.000
_cell.length_c   1.000
_cell.angle_alpha   90.00
_cell.angle_beta   90.00
_cell.angle_gamma   90.00
#
_symmetry.space_group_name_H-M   'P 1'
#
loop_
_entity.id
_entity.type
_entity.pdbx_description
1 polymer ?
#
loop_
_entity_poly.entity_id
_entity_poly.type
_entity_poly.pdbx_seq_one_letter_code
_entity_poly.pdbx_strand_id
1 'polypeptide(L)'
;MLKDVLEMLGKLLVWWLVAFGVFALFIMQCSKQTEASVTITDVIYAIEEVESNRNPYAINKKENALGCLQIRPIMIADYNRITGEDLAHDVVYNRSMAYIIASTIFNYYIKGIENPNAKHLAFIWNGGGSAWKRVDNPQKDRKQKMLDSYWEKVRLHL
;
A
#
# COMPACT_ATOMS: atom_id res chain seq x y z
N MET A 1 17.79 57.55 29.46
CA MET A 1 17.33 56.44 30.37
C MET A 1 16.00 55.83 29.91
N LEU A 2 14.85 56.54 29.90
CA LEU A 2 13.56 55.93 29.49
C LEU A 2 13.55 55.55 28.00
N LYS A 3 14.14 56.38 27.12
CA LYS A 3 14.23 56.14 25.66
C LYS A 3 15.09 54.87 25.34
N ASP A 4 16.18 54.69 26.06
CA ASP A 4 17.10 53.56 25.90
C ASP A 4 16.45 52.23 26.32
N VAL A 5 15.63 52.27 27.39
CA VAL A 5 14.87 51.14 27.90
C VAL A 5 13.77 50.73 26.86
N LEU A 6 13.05 51.70 26.29
CA LEU A 6 12.03 51.44 25.26
C LEU A 6 12.65 50.83 23.99
N GLU A 7 13.82 51.32 23.56
CA GLU A 7 14.52 50.78 22.40
C GLU A 7 15.01 49.34 22.64
N MET A 8 15.51 49.05 23.85
CA MET A 8 15.92 47.70 24.24
C MET A 8 14.73 46.73 24.28
N LEU A 9 13.60 47.17 24.84
CA LEU A 9 12.37 46.35 24.86
C LEU A 9 11.85 46.07 23.44
N GLY A 10 11.90 47.08 22.54
CA GLY A 10 11.53 46.90 21.15
C GLY A 10 12.39 45.84 20.43
N LYS A 11 13.72 45.87 20.65
CA LYS A 11 14.64 44.87 20.08
C LYS A 11 14.36 43.46 20.62
N LEU A 12 14.11 43.33 21.92
CA LEU A 12 13.76 42.07 22.53
C LEU A 12 12.45 41.46 21.96
N LEU A 13 11.47 42.33 21.71
CA LEU A 13 10.18 41.90 21.17
C LEU A 13 10.32 41.40 19.72
N VAL A 14 11.14 42.06 18.90
CA VAL A 14 11.46 41.64 17.53
C VAL A 14 12.16 40.28 17.53
N TRP A 15 13.16 40.07 18.40
CA TRP A 15 13.86 38.80 18.52
C TRP A 15 12.93 37.66 18.97
N TRP A 16 11.98 37.96 19.87
CA TRP A 16 10.96 36.99 20.32
C TRP A 16 10.04 36.57 19.18
N LEU A 17 9.58 37.55 18.35
CA LEU A 17 8.72 37.24 17.19
C LEU A 17 9.46 36.42 16.13
N VAL A 18 10.72 36.72 15.86
CA VAL A 18 11.55 35.95 14.94
C VAL A 18 11.76 34.53 15.47
N ALA A 19 12.11 34.34 16.73
CA ALA A 19 12.30 33.04 17.34
C ALA A 19 11.01 32.21 17.34
N PHE A 20 9.86 32.84 17.61
CA PHE A 20 8.56 32.17 17.58
C PHE A 20 8.17 31.77 16.16
N GLY A 21 8.44 32.62 15.16
CA GLY A 21 8.21 32.34 13.74
C GLY A 21 9.06 31.17 13.25
N VAL A 22 10.34 31.12 13.59
CA VAL A 22 11.24 30.01 13.25
C VAL A 22 10.80 28.70 13.92
N PHE A 23 10.38 28.77 15.19
CA PHE A 23 9.88 27.62 15.93
C PHE A 23 8.57 27.09 15.35
N ALA A 24 7.65 27.96 14.95
CA ALA A 24 6.41 27.59 14.28
C ALA A 24 6.66 26.91 12.92
N LEU A 25 7.61 27.43 12.12
CA LEU A 25 8.04 26.80 10.87
C LEU A 25 8.69 25.44 11.10
N PHE A 26 9.49 25.30 12.16
CA PHE A 26 10.11 24.03 12.53
C PHE A 26 9.06 22.98 12.93
N ILE A 27 8.05 23.38 13.72
CA ILE A 27 6.92 22.49 14.06
C ILE A 27 6.12 22.10 12.81
N MET A 28 5.85 23.04 11.90
CA MET A 28 5.17 22.75 10.63
C MET A 28 5.97 21.79 9.73
N GLN A 29 7.29 21.88 9.72
CA GLN A 29 8.15 20.94 9.00
C GLN A 29 8.21 19.58 9.69
N CYS A 30 8.23 19.55 11.03
CA CYS A 30 8.25 18.30 11.80
C CYS A 30 6.92 17.53 11.70
N SER A 31 5.80 18.24 11.55
CA SER A 31 4.47 17.62 11.35
C SER A 31 4.25 17.08 9.93
N LYS A 32 5.12 17.40 8.96
CA LYS A 32 5.17 16.75 7.64
C LYS A 32 5.98 15.45 7.63
N GLN A 33 6.56 15.06 8.76
CA GLN A 33 7.27 13.80 8.88
C GLN A 33 6.31 12.64 9.06
N THR A 34 6.32 11.81 8.06
CA THR A 34 6.07 10.38 8.09
C THR A 34 4.60 9.95 8.24
N GLU A 35 3.80 10.14 7.21
CA GLU A 35 3.00 8.98 6.84
C GLU A 35 4.01 7.93 6.34
N ALA A 36 4.21 6.86 7.10
CA ALA A 36 5.03 5.74 6.67
C ALA A 36 4.47 5.28 5.33
N SER A 37 5.27 5.37 4.27
CA SER A 37 4.81 4.98 2.94
C SER A 37 4.50 3.48 3.00
N VAL A 38 3.22 3.11 2.77
CA VAL A 38 2.78 1.73 2.74
C VAL A 38 3.58 1.00 1.65
N THR A 39 4.31 -0.03 2.03
CA THR A 39 5.14 -0.82 1.11
C THR A 39 4.34 -1.94 0.45
N ILE A 40 4.86 -2.51 -0.64
CA ILE A 40 4.29 -3.73 -1.24
C ILE A 40 4.19 -4.86 -0.21
N THR A 41 5.18 -4.98 0.68
CA THR A 41 5.21 -5.99 1.72
C THR A 41 4.06 -5.81 2.72
N ASP A 42 3.77 -4.57 3.14
CA ASP A 42 2.65 -4.29 4.04
C ASP A 42 1.32 -4.69 3.42
N VAL A 43 1.14 -4.40 2.13
CA VAL A 43 -0.07 -4.82 1.39
C VAL A 43 -0.17 -6.33 1.28
N ILE A 44 0.95 -7.05 1.06
CA ILE A 44 0.95 -8.52 1.03
C ILE A 44 0.54 -9.10 2.39
N TYR A 45 1.04 -8.54 3.50
CA TYR A 45 0.64 -8.94 4.85
C TYR A 45 -0.86 -8.70 5.11
N ALA A 46 -1.38 -7.56 4.69
CA ALA A 46 -2.80 -7.24 4.81
C ALA A 46 -3.68 -8.18 3.97
N ILE A 47 -3.25 -8.50 2.75
CA ILE A 47 -3.92 -9.49 1.87
C ILE A 47 -3.92 -10.87 2.51
N GLU A 48 -2.79 -11.32 3.05
CA GLU A 48 -2.67 -12.62 3.71
C GLU A 48 -3.68 -12.77 4.87
N GLU A 49 -3.87 -11.70 5.64
CA GLU A 49 -4.86 -11.66 6.72
C GLU A 49 -6.28 -11.85 6.18
N VAL A 50 -6.63 -11.11 5.13
CA VAL A 50 -7.96 -11.13 4.51
C VAL A 50 -8.27 -12.47 3.83
N GLU A 51 -7.28 -13.08 3.16
CA GLU A 51 -7.48 -14.27 2.32
C GLU A 51 -7.56 -15.56 3.14
N SER A 52 -6.78 -15.68 4.21
CA SER A 52 -6.64 -16.95 4.91
C SER A 52 -6.47 -16.85 6.42
N ASN A 53 -6.46 -15.64 6.99
CA ASN A 53 -6.04 -15.40 8.37
C ASN A 53 -4.65 -16.02 8.63
N ARG A 54 -3.72 -15.79 7.69
CA ARG A 54 -2.32 -16.26 7.69
C ARG A 54 -2.12 -17.78 7.66
N ASN A 55 -3.13 -18.55 7.27
CA ASN A 55 -3.01 -19.99 7.17
C ASN A 55 -2.26 -20.41 5.88
N PRO A 56 -1.02 -20.95 5.96
CA PRO A 56 -0.25 -21.34 4.78
C PRO A 56 -0.82 -22.55 4.05
N TYR A 57 -1.70 -23.30 4.70
CA TYR A 57 -2.31 -24.51 4.13
C TYR A 57 -3.79 -24.32 3.79
N ALA A 58 -4.26 -23.08 3.72
CA ALA A 58 -5.64 -22.79 3.34
C ALA A 58 -5.94 -23.27 1.92
N ILE A 59 -7.13 -23.86 1.74
CA ILE A 59 -7.60 -24.37 0.45
C ILE A 59 -9.03 -23.87 0.20
N ASN A 60 -9.22 -23.12 -0.87
CA ASN A 60 -10.54 -22.79 -1.40
C ASN A 60 -10.83 -23.66 -2.64
N LYS A 61 -11.53 -24.76 -2.44
CA LYS A 61 -11.83 -25.72 -3.52
C LYS A 61 -12.67 -25.11 -4.64
N LYS A 62 -13.53 -24.12 -4.35
CA LYS A 62 -14.42 -23.50 -5.32
C LYS A 62 -13.63 -22.69 -6.37
N GLU A 63 -12.58 -22.01 -5.95
CA GLU A 63 -11.75 -21.17 -6.82
C GLU A 63 -10.41 -21.84 -7.16
N ASN A 64 -10.16 -23.05 -6.64
CA ASN A 64 -8.87 -23.70 -6.68
C ASN A 64 -7.74 -22.78 -6.20
N ALA A 65 -8.00 -22.04 -5.10
CA ALA A 65 -7.05 -21.14 -4.50
C ALA A 65 -6.33 -21.80 -3.32
N LEU A 66 -5.02 -21.63 -3.24
CA LEU A 66 -4.16 -22.33 -2.29
C LEU A 66 -3.28 -21.37 -1.50
N GLY A 67 -2.92 -21.79 -0.29
CA GLY A 67 -1.92 -21.14 0.56
C GLY A 67 -2.41 -19.87 1.24
N CYS A 68 -1.48 -19.20 1.93
CA CYS A 68 -1.79 -18.04 2.76
C CYS A 68 -2.37 -16.85 1.98
N LEU A 69 -1.98 -16.69 0.73
CA LEU A 69 -2.45 -15.61 -0.16
C LEU A 69 -3.58 -16.04 -1.10
N GLN A 70 -4.11 -17.27 -0.95
CA GLN A 70 -5.16 -17.83 -1.81
C GLN A 70 -4.86 -17.67 -3.30
N ILE A 71 -3.64 -18.07 -3.69
CA ILE A 71 -3.16 -17.97 -5.06
C ILE A 71 -3.90 -18.97 -5.95
N ARG A 72 -4.46 -18.50 -7.06
CA ARG A 72 -5.16 -19.30 -8.05
C ARG A 72 -4.22 -19.74 -9.19
N PRO A 73 -4.51 -20.84 -9.92
CA PRO A 73 -3.68 -21.29 -11.04
C PRO A 73 -3.40 -20.19 -12.08
N ILE A 74 -4.38 -19.32 -12.35
CA ILE A 74 -4.20 -18.21 -13.29
C ILE A 74 -3.12 -17.22 -12.84
N MET A 75 -2.90 -17.07 -11.52
CA MET A 75 -1.86 -16.19 -10.98
C MET A 75 -0.48 -16.82 -11.12
N ILE A 76 -0.37 -18.15 -11.01
CA ILE A 76 0.86 -18.90 -11.32
C ILE A 76 1.19 -18.79 -12.81
N ALA A 77 0.20 -18.97 -13.68
CA ALA A 77 0.40 -18.80 -15.11
C ALA A 77 0.85 -17.37 -15.47
N ASP A 78 0.34 -16.36 -14.77
CA ASP A 78 0.77 -14.97 -14.95
C ASP A 78 2.20 -14.74 -14.45
N TYR A 79 2.55 -15.29 -13.29
CA TYR A 79 3.92 -15.28 -12.77
C TYR A 79 4.91 -15.94 -13.75
N ASN A 80 4.60 -17.16 -14.21
CA ASN A 80 5.42 -17.90 -15.16
C ASN A 80 5.60 -17.10 -16.47
N ARG A 81 4.54 -16.48 -16.98
CA ARG A 81 4.60 -15.60 -18.14
C ARG A 81 5.52 -14.38 -17.92
N ILE A 82 5.50 -13.79 -16.72
CA ILE A 82 6.29 -12.61 -16.37
C ILE A 82 7.78 -12.96 -16.22
N THR A 83 8.09 -14.10 -15.62
CA THR A 83 9.46 -14.48 -15.26
C THR A 83 10.13 -15.40 -16.29
N GLY A 84 9.34 -16.11 -17.09
CA GLY A 84 9.82 -17.20 -17.94
C GLY A 84 10.06 -18.51 -17.20
N GLU A 85 9.63 -18.59 -15.92
CA GLU A 85 9.70 -19.83 -15.13
C GLU A 85 8.50 -20.77 -15.44
N ASP A 86 8.56 -21.99 -14.92
CA ASP A 86 7.49 -22.98 -15.02
C ASP A 86 7.19 -23.57 -13.62
N LEU A 87 6.68 -22.72 -12.74
CA LEU A 87 6.30 -23.15 -11.39
C LEU A 87 4.97 -23.88 -11.39
N ALA A 88 4.92 -24.99 -10.65
CA ALA A 88 3.67 -25.68 -10.34
C ALA A 88 2.86 -24.93 -9.28
N HIS A 89 1.52 -25.19 -9.23
CA HIS A 89 0.64 -24.41 -8.35
C HIS A 89 0.85 -24.69 -6.86
N ASP A 90 1.31 -25.88 -6.48
CA ASP A 90 1.52 -26.30 -5.10
C ASP A 90 2.70 -25.61 -4.39
N VAL A 91 3.60 -24.94 -5.13
CA VAL A 91 4.70 -24.15 -4.55
C VAL A 91 4.17 -23.06 -3.60
N VAL A 92 2.92 -22.65 -3.74
CA VAL A 92 2.31 -21.58 -2.94
C VAL A 92 2.04 -21.94 -1.48
N TYR A 93 2.14 -23.22 -1.11
CA TYR A 93 2.16 -23.62 0.29
C TYR A 93 3.43 -23.17 1.02
N ASN A 94 4.49 -22.90 0.28
CA ASN A 94 5.65 -22.20 0.81
C ASN A 94 5.35 -20.69 0.85
N ARG A 95 5.22 -20.15 2.07
CA ARG A 95 4.89 -18.73 2.29
C ARG A 95 5.85 -17.77 1.58
N SER A 96 7.17 -18.09 1.60
CA SER A 96 8.18 -17.25 0.94
C SER A 96 7.96 -17.23 -0.58
N MET A 97 7.65 -18.37 -1.20
CA MET A 97 7.33 -18.43 -2.62
C MET A 97 6.04 -17.68 -2.94
N ALA A 98 4.99 -17.81 -2.12
CA ALA A 98 3.76 -17.05 -2.28
C ALA A 98 4.01 -15.55 -2.28
N TYR A 99 4.90 -15.06 -1.40
CA TYR A 99 5.29 -13.66 -1.32
C TYR A 99 6.12 -13.19 -2.53
N ILE A 100 7.04 -14.03 -3.00
CA ILE A 100 7.82 -13.75 -4.23
C ILE A 100 6.87 -13.61 -5.42
N ILE A 101 5.92 -14.54 -5.57
CA ILE A 101 4.92 -14.53 -6.64
C ILE A 101 4.09 -13.23 -6.58
N ALA A 102 3.55 -12.90 -5.40
CA ALA A 102 2.75 -11.68 -5.22
C ALA A 102 3.56 -10.41 -5.53
N SER A 103 4.78 -10.30 -4.99
CA SER A 103 5.66 -9.15 -5.22
C SER A 103 6.03 -9.00 -6.69
N THR A 104 6.29 -10.11 -7.39
CA THR A 104 6.62 -10.11 -8.81
C THR A 104 5.45 -9.61 -9.65
N ILE A 105 4.24 -10.12 -9.39
CA ILE A 105 3.01 -9.70 -10.07
C ILE A 105 2.76 -8.21 -9.81
N PHE A 106 2.85 -7.75 -8.57
CA PHE A 106 2.67 -6.34 -8.24
C PHE A 106 3.69 -5.46 -8.95
N ASN A 107 4.99 -5.75 -8.83
CA ASN A 107 6.05 -4.98 -9.47
C ASN A 107 5.91 -4.94 -11.00
N TYR A 108 5.36 -5.97 -11.61
CA TYR A 108 5.08 -5.97 -13.04
C TYR A 108 3.98 -4.97 -13.42
N TYR A 109 2.84 -5.04 -12.73
CA TYR A 109 1.67 -4.26 -13.10
C TYR A 109 1.72 -2.79 -12.65
N ILE A 110 2.42 -2.46 -11.56
CA ILE A 110 2.54 -1.07 -11.12
C ILE A 110 3.43 -0.21 -12.01
N LYS A 111 4.27 -0.81 -12.88
CA LYS A 111 5.12 -0.05 -13.83
C LYS A 111 4.32 0.88 -14.75
N GLY A 112 3.05 0.60 -14.98
CA GLY A 112 2.15 1.41 -15.80
C GLY A 112 1.33 2.44 -15.03
N ILE A 113 1.58 2.61 -13.72
CA ILE A 113 0.82 3.50 -12.83
C ILE A 113 1.74 4.64 -12.39
N GLU A 114 1.32 5.88 -12.61
CA GLU A 114 2.14 7.06 -12.30
C GLU A 114 2.39 7.20 -10.79
N ASN A 115 1.36 7.02 -9.96
CA ASN A 115 1.44 7.11 -8.50
C ASN A 115 0.77 5.89 -7.85
N PRO A 116 1.43 4.70 -7.85
CA PRO A 116 0.83 3.49 -7.31
C PRO A 116 0.64 3.60 -5.80
N ASN A 117 -0.48 3.08 -5.31
CA ASN A 117 -0.80 3.03 -3.89
C ASN A 117 -1.37 1.64 -3.51
N ALA A 118 -1.60 1.41 -2.23
CA ALA A 118 -2.09 0.14 -1.71
C ALA A 118 -3.42 -0.31 -2.34
N LYS A 119 -4.31 0.61 -2.68
CA LYS A 119 -5.59 0.28 -3.33
C LYS A 119 -5.37 -0.32 -4.73
N HIS A 120 -4.40 0.19 -5.48
CA HIS A 120 -4.04 -0.39 -6.78
C HIS A 120 -3.60 -1.85 -6.64
N LEU A 121 -2.76 -2.16 -5.65
CA LEU A 121 -2.29 -3.52 -5.39
C LEU A 121 -3.43 -4.46 -4.98
N ALA A 122 -4.31 -4.01 -4.09
CA ALA A 122 -5.49 -4.77 -3.69
C ALA A 122 -6.42 -5.06 -4.90
N PHE A 123 -6.59 -4.10 -5.79
CA PHE A 123 -7.39 -4.27 -7.00
C PHE A 123 -6.74 -5.23 -8.01
N ILE A 124 -5.42 -5.14 -8.20
CA ILE A 124 -4.65 -6.09 -9.01
C ILE A 124 -4.83 -7.51 -8.46
N TRP A 125 -4.70 -7.68 -7.14
CA TRP A 125 -4.80 -8.99 -6.50
C TRP A 125 -6.17 -9.64 -6.70
N ASN A 126 -7.22 -8.94 -6.35
CA ASN A 126 -8.57 -9.48 -6.39
C ASN A 126 -9.18 -9.51 -7.80
N GLY A 127 -8.88 -8.49 -8.60
CA GLY A 127 -9.53 -8.27 -9.91
C GLY A 127 -8.70 -8.61 -11.14
N GLY A 128 -7.41 -8.97 -10.95
CA GLY A 128 -6.45 -9.24 -12.01
C GLY A 128 -5.71 -7.99 -12.50
N GLY A 129 -4.66 -8.21 -13.30
CA GLY A 129 -3.66 -7.20 -13.66
C GLY A 129 -4.14 -5.90 -14.29
N SER A 130 -5.33 -5.85 -14.86
CA SER A 130 -5.92 -4.60 -15.39
C SER A 130 -6.87 -3.89 -14.43
N ALA A 131 -7.15 -4.49 -13.26
CA ALA A 131 -8.16 -3.95 -12.34
C ALA A 131 -7.74 -2.63 -11.69
N TRP A 132 -6.43 -2.34 -11.61
CA TRP A 132 -5.92 -1.07 -11.12
C TRP A 132 -6.52 0.15 -11.81
N LYS A 133 -6.84 0.05 -13.10
CA LYS A 133 -7.48 1.14 -13.88
C LYS A 133 -8.80 1.62 -13.28
N ARG A 134 -9.44 0.78 -12.45
CA ARG A 134 -10.68 1.10 -11.76
C ARG A 134 -10.48 1.90 -10.46
N VAL A 135 -9.26 2.06 -10.01
CA VAL A 135 -8.91 2.97 -8.91
C VAL A 135 -9.04 4.41 -9.39
N ASP A 136 -8.44 4.69 -10.56
CA ASP A 136 -8.37 6.03 -11.14
C ASP A 136 -9.66 6.38 -11.93
N ASN A 137 -10.32 5.36 -12.49
CA ASN A 137 -11.56 5.52 -13.25
C ASN A 137 -12.64 4.51 -12.77
N PRO A 138 -13.26 4.75 -11.63
CA PRO A 138 -14.24 3.82 -11.04
C PRO A 138 -15.51 3.72 -11.90
N GLN A 139 -16.00 2.50 -12.06
CA GLN A 139 -17.21 2.18 -12.80
C GLN A 139 -18.38 1.89 -11.85
N LYS A 140 -19.61 2.20 -12.26
CA LYS A 140 -20.82 1.92 -11.45
C LYS A 140 -21.37 0.52 -11.74
N ASP A 141 -20.54 -0.52 -11.60
CA ASP A 141 -20.94 -1.91 -11.90
C ASP A 141 -20.68 -2.86 -10.69
N ARG A 142 -21.10 -4.13 -10.86
CA ARG A 142 -20.92 -5.16 -9.83
C ARG A 142 -19.43 -5.42 -9.52
N LYS A 143 -18.56 -5.38 -10.55
CA LYS A 143 -17.12 -5.62 -10.37
C LYS A 143 -16.48 -4.52 -9.52
N GLN A 144 -16.84 -3.26 -9.75
CA GLN A 144 -16.36 -2.15 -8.92
C GLN A 144 -16.75 -2.32 -7.46
N LYS A 145 -18.03 -2.64 -7.19
CA LYS A 145 -18.51 -2.87 -5.82
C LYS A 145 -17.75 -4.01 -5.12
N MET A 146 -17.44 -5.07 -5.85
CA MET A 146 -16.64 -6.19 -5.32
C MET A 146 -15.22 -5.75 -4.97
N LEU A 147 -14.55 -5.00 -5.85
CA LEU A 147 -13.20 -4.49 -5.64
C LEU A 147 -13.14 -3.50 -4.47
N ASP A 148 -14.11 -2.58 -4.38
CA ASP A 148 -14.19 -1.63 -3.28
C ASP A 148 -14.45 -2.35 -1.95
N SER A 149 -15.34 -3.35 -1.92
CA SER A 149 -15.57 -4.18 -0.73
C SER A 149 -14.33 -4.97 -0.30
N TYR A 150 -13.55 -5.45 -1.26
CA TYR A 150 -12.28 -6.12 -0.97
C TYR A 150 -11.24 -5.14 -0.39
N TRP A 151 -11.12 -3.96 -1.00
CA TRP A 151 -10.25 -2.91 -0.49
C TRP A 151 -10.58 -2.51 0.95
N GLU A 152 -11.86 -2.36 1.27
CA GLU A 152 -12.27 -2.04 2.64
C GLU A 152 -11.79 -3.05 3.67
N LYS A 153 -11.68 -4.34 3.30
CA LYS A 153 -11.10 -5.37 4.19
C LYS A 153 -9.58 -5.23 4.29
N VAL A 154 -8.88 -5.06 3.17
CA VAL A 154 -7.42 -4.96 3.14
C VAL A 154 -6.94 -3.75 3.94
N ARG A 155 -7.55 -2.58 3.75
CA ARG A 155 -7.12 -1.34 4.42
C ARG A 155 -7.26 -1.35 5.95
N LEU A 156 -8.06 -2.27 6.51
CA LEU A 156 -8.17 -2.43 7.96
C LEU A 156 -6.95 -3.12 8.59
N HIS A 157 -6.07 -3.69 7.76
CA HIS A 157 -4.86 -4.39 8.17
C HIS A 157 -3.58 -3.68 7.72
N LEU A 158 -3.70 -2.48 7.13
CA LEU A 158 -2.59 -1.59 6.80
C LEU A 158 -2.33 -0.58 7.92
#